data_28b0704a0c2ffd4f4e70a011f62f0292
#
_entry.id   28b0704a0c2ffd4f4e70a011f62f0292
#
_cell.length_a   1.000
_cell.length_b   1.000
_cell.length_c   1.000
_cell.angle_alpha   90.00
_cell.angle_beta   90.00
_cell.angle_gamma   90.00
#
_symmetry.space_group_name_H-M   'P 1'
#
loop_
_entity.id
_entity.type
_entity.pdbx_description
1 polymer ?
#
loop_
_entity_poly.entity_id
_entity_poly.type
_entity_poly.pdbx_seq_one_letter_code
_entity_poly.pdbx_strand_id
1 'polypeptide(L)'
;MIYFSDLDRTLIYSNKFINDETKQICIEVLDGKEISYMSPESIKILRDILREKKFIPTTTRSIEQYKRIMFKNNGIDFEWSIVSNGGNILHNGQVFKEWNEVLKKRLESCVSLKDMMEYFNTNYSKIEGITKIRDVDDIFFYIVVDREIFKDVLLNSFEEYLNKSGWNLYVSGRKIYFIPNVVTKEAAIEYLCRYLNDMEFEALGDSIMDINMLKASKKGYIPGKSYLAIENEDKEHSFYISENEGFKGIEEILEIINKI
;
A
#
# COMPACT_ATOMS: atom_id res chain seq x y z
N MET A 1 -18.95 -7.54 7.15
CA MET A 1 -18.01 -6.40 7.28
C MET A 1 -16.67 -6.77 6.66
N ILE A 2 -16.15 -5.93 5.78
CA ILE A 2 -14.86 -6.10 5.11
C ILE A 2 -13.84 -5.14 5.71
N TYR A 3 -12.60 -5.58 5.87
CA TYR A 3 -11.46 -4.78 6.32
C TYR A 3 -10.42 -4.71 5.21
N PHE A 4 -10.04 -3.50 4.79
CA PHE A 4 -8.94 -3.28 3.86
C PHE A 4 -7.74 -2.70 4.60
N SER A 5 -6.57 -3.31 4.44
CA SER A 5 -5.39 -2.89 5.17
C SER A 5 -4.19 -2.68 4.26
N ASP A 6 -3.55 -1.53 4.37
CA ASP A 6 -2.20 -1.40 3.87
C ASP A 6 -1.26 -2.41 4.57
N LEU A 7 -0.09 -2.65 3.99
CA LEU A 7 0.88 -3.60 4.50
C LEU A 7 2.06 -2.93 5.19
N ASP A 8 2.83 -2.15 4.44
CA ASP A 8 4.10 -1.60 4.90
C ASP A 8 3.89 -0.53 5.98
N ARG A 9 4.43 -0.72 7.18
CA ARG A 9 4.22 0.12 8.39
C ARG A 9 2.78 0.12 8.93
N THR A 10 1.94 -0.75 8.40
CA THR A 10 0.59 -0.99 8.91
C THR A 10 0.50 -2.39 9.51
N LEU A 11 0.55 -3.44 8.69
CA LEU A 11 0.58 -4.85 9.15
C LEU A 11 1.99 -5.42 9.33
N ILE A 12 2.94 -4.96 8.50
CA ILE A 12 4.30 -5.49 8.43
C ILE A 12 5.33 -4.37 8.57
N TYR A 13 6.44 -4.67 9.20
CA TYR A 13 7.46 -3.69 9.52
C TYR A 13 8.85 -4.17 9.09
N SER A 14 9.68 -3.26 8.58
CA SER A 14 11.11 -3.52 8.39
C SER A 14 11.87 -3.28 9.70
N ASN A 15 13.08 -3.86 9.83
CA ASN A 15 13.94 -3.72 11.02
C ASN A 15 14.12 -2.28 11.55
N LYS A 16 14.00 -1.28 10.69
CA LYS A 16 14.16 0.13 11.09
C LYS A 16 13.05 0.64 12.03
N PHE A 17 11.92 -0.04 12.07
CA PHE A 17 10.72 0.34 12.82
C PHE A 17 10.41 -0.64 13.95
N ILE A 18 11.38 -1.48 14.34
CA ILE A 18 11.22 -2.50 15.37
C ILE A 18 12.18 -2.17 16.50
N ASN A 19 11.69 -2.17 17.73
CA ASN A 19 12.51 -2.08 18.91
C ASN A 19 13.03 -3.47 19.29
N ASP A 20 14.28 -3.59 19.74
CA ASP A 20 14.95 -4.85 20.07
C ASP A 20 14.23 -5.72 21.13
N GLU A 21 13.33 -5.14 21.91
CA GLU A 21 12.59 -5.83 22.98
C GLU A 21 11.37 -6.62 22.49
N THR A 22 10.94 -6.42 21.24
CA THR A 22 9.72 -7.05 20.71
C THR A 22 10.08 -8.33 19.96
N LYS A 23 9.51 -9.48 20.37
CA LYS A 23 9.62 -10.72 19.58
C LYS A 23 9.06 -10.47 18.18
N GLN A 24 9.81 -10.92 17.18
CA GLN A 24 9.46 -10.73 15.78
C GLN A 24 9.61 -12.03 14.99
N ILE A 25 8.74 -12.20 14.02
CA ILE A 25 8.78 -13.33 13.09
C ILE A 25 9.07 -12.75 11.71
N CYS A 26 10.16 -13.18 11.08
CA CYS A 26 10.47 -12.83 9.70
C CYS A 26 9.39 -13.42 8.78
N ILE A 27 8.78 -12.56 7.98
CA ILE A 27 7.74 -12.94 7.01
C ILE A 27 8.14 -12.64 5.56
N GLU A 28 9.31 -12.06 5.33
CA GLU A 28 9.79 -11.78 3.99
C GLU A 28 11.31 -11.82 3.94
N VAL A 29 11.84 -12.59 2.97
CA VAL A 29 13.28 -12.68 2.68
C VAL A 29 13.51 -12.28 1.23
N LEU A 30 14.54 -11.47 0.98
CA LEU A 30 14.99 -11.06 -0.35
C LEU A 30 16.52 -11.21 -0.42
N ASP A 31 17.02 -11.96 -1.40
CA ASP A 31 18.45 -12.22 -1.61
C ASP A 31 19.15 -12.72 -0.32
N GLY A 32 18.48 -13.63 0.41
CA GLY A 32 18.97 -14.20 1.67
C GLY A 32 18.92 -13.24 2.87
N LYS A 33 18.36 -12.06 2.73
CA LYS A 33 18.21 -11.07 3.81
C LYS A 33 16.78 -10.99 4.27
N GLU A 34 16.57 -11.04 5.55
CA GLU A 34 15.28 -10.77 6.18
C GLU A 34 14.93 -9.27 6.05
N ILE A 35 13.75 -8.95 5.53
CA ILE A 35 13.38 -7.57 5.21
C ILE A 35 12.09 -7.09 5.84
N SER A 36 11.14 -8.00 6.15
CA SER A 36 9.88 -7.63 6.77
C SER A 36 9.48 -8.63 7.85
N TYR A 37 8.81 -8.12 8.88
CA TYR A 37 8.47 -8.85 10.09
C TYR A 37 7.04 -8.56 10.55
N MET A 38 6.48 -9.48 11.32
CA MET A 38 5.28 -9.31 12.14
C MET A 38 5.55 -9.76 13.57
N SER A 39 4.79 -9.27 14.53
CA SER A 39 4.82 -9.83 15.88
C SER A 39 4.04 -11.13 15.96
N PRO A 40 4.40 -12.06 16.86
CA PRO A 40 3.63 -13.29 17.09
C PRO A 40 2.17 -13.01 17.44
N GLU A 41 1.91 -11.92 18.20
CA GLU A 41 0.55 -11.57 18.64
C GLU A 41 -0.27 -11.04 17.47
N SER A 42 0.29 -10.14 16.60
CA SER A 42 -0.39 -9.70 15.38
C SER A 42 -0.78 -10.87 14.47
N ILE A 43 0.12 -11.86 14.32
CA ILE A 43 -0.16 -13.08 13.54
C ILE A 43 -1.32 -13.86 14.13
N LYS A 44 -1.34 -14.03 15.46
CA LYS A 44 -2.38 -14.77 16.17
C LYS A 44 -3.74 -14.08 16.02
N ILE A 45 -3.82 -12.78 16.32
CA ILE A 45 -5.07 -12.02 16.24
C ILE A 45 -5.60 -12.00 14.80
N LEU A 46 -4.72 -11.80 13.81
CA LEU A 46 -5.10 -11.78 12.40
C LEU A 46 -5.67 -13.13 11.93
N ARG A 47 -5.13 -14.25 12.42
CA ARG A 47 -5.71 -15.58 12.17
C ARG A 47 -7.11 -15.72 12.74
N ASP A 48 -7.35 -15.17 13.93
CA ASP A 48 -8.67 -15.23 14.57
C ASP A 48 -9.67 -14.37 13.78
N ILE A 49 -9.27 -13.16 13.37
CA ILE A 49 -10.08 -12.28 12.50
C ILE A 49 -10.47 -12.99 11.20
N LEU A 50 -9.53 -13.67 10.55
CA LEU A 50 -9.74 -14.35 9.25
C LEU A 50 -10.72 -15.52 9.30
N ARG A 51 -11.05 -16.04 10.48
CA ARG A 51 -12.05 -17.10 10.64
C ARG A 51 -13.48 -16.59 10.46
N GLU A 52 -13.72 -15.32 10.74
CA GLU A 52 -15.07 -14.75 10.81
C GLU A 52 -15.27 -13.55 9.89
N LYS A 53 -14.18 -12.91 9.50
CA LYS A 53 -14.21 -11.62 8.78
C LYS A 53 -13.39 -11.68 7.50
N LYS A 54 -13.79 -10.87 6.53
CA LYS A 54 -12.99 -10.64 5.31
C LYS A 54 -11.94 -9.57 5.60
N PHE A 55 -10.68 -9.95 5.62
CA PHE A 55 -9.56 -9.03 5.78
C PHE A 55 -8.70 -9.08 4.52
N ILE A 56 -8.53 -7.93 3.84
CA ILE A 56 -8.01 -7.83 2.49
C ILE A 56 -6.79 -6.91 2.48
N PRO A 57 -5.58 -7.44 2.30
CA PRO A 57 -4.39 -6.62 2.07
C PRO A 57 -4.55 -5.72 0.85
N THR A 58 -4.16 -4.46 0.99
CA THR A 58 -4.33 -3.43 -0.04
C THR A 58 -3.07 -2.58 -0.13
N THR A 59 -2.16 -2.90 -1.06
CA THR A 59 -0.79 -2.41 -1.04
C THR A 59 -0.32 -1.83 -2.38
N THR A 60 0.69 -0.96 -2.34
CA THR A 60 1.44 -0.50 -3.52
C THR A 60 2.42 -1.52 -4.06
N ARG A 61 2.69 -2.61 -3.35
CA ARG A 61 3.61 -3.67 -3.77
C ARG A 61 3.13 -4.33 -5.07
N SER A 62 4.07 -4.72 -5.95
CA SER A 62 3.77 -5.53 -7.11
C SER A 62 3.27 -6.93 -6.71
N ILE A 63 2.69 -7.65 -7.68
CA ILE A 63 2.27 -9.05 -7.49
C ILE A 63 3.45 -9.90 -6.98
N GLU A 64 4.64 -9.74 -7.57
CA GLU A 64 5.84 -10.47 -7.17
C GLU A 64 6.25 -10.14 -5.73
N GLN A 65 6.29 -8.84 -5.40
CA GLN A 65 6.64 -8.38 -4.05
C GLN A 65 5.65 -8.86 -3.00
N TYR A 66 4.37 -8.89 -3.31
CA TYR A 66 3.33 -9.40 -2.42
C TYR A 66 3.45 -10.92 -2.22
N LYS A 67 3.61 -11.69 -3.31
CA LYS A 67 3.75 -13.17 -3.25
C LYS A 67 4.99 -13.65 -2.51
N ARG A 68 6.00 -12.79 -2.36
CA ARG A 68 7.22 -13.10 -1.60
C ARG A 68 6.95 -13.12 -0.09
N ILE A 69 5.87 -12.47 0.38
CA ILE A 69 5.53 -12.45 1.80
C ILE A 69 4.99 -13.83 2.22
N MET A 70 5.59 -14.41 3.25
CA MET A 70 5.32 -15.77 3.73
C MET A 70 4.09 -15.82 4.67
N PHE A 71 2.98 -15.18 4.28
CA PHE A 71 1.74 -15.19 5.07
C PHE A 71 1.23 -16.61 5.30
N LYS A 72 1.15 -17.44 4.25
CA LYS A 72 0.67 -18.82 4.35
C LYS A 72 1.52 -19.69 5.27
N ASN A 73 2.83 -19.49 5.29
CA ASN A 73 3.75 -20.21 6.18
C ASN A 73 3.45 -19.89 7.66
N ASN A 74 2.85 -18.73 7.91
CA ASN A 74 2.42 -18.29 9.23
C ASN A 74 0.93 -18.51 9.48
N GLY A 75 0.26 -19.34 8.69
CA GLY A 75 -1.17 -19.67 8.84
C GLY A 75 -2.11 -18.52 8.56
N ILE A 76 -1.68 -17.53 7.79
CA ILE A 76 -2.48 -16.40 7.31
C ILE A 76 -2.76 -16.66 5.83
N ASP A 77 -4.02 -16.84 5.47
CA ASP A 77 -4.43 -17.05 4.07
C ASP A 77 -5.51 -16.03 3.69
N PHE A 78 -5.14 -15.11 2.83
CA PHE A 78 -6.06 -14.10 2.33
C PHE A 78 -6.71 -14.60 1.04
N GLU A 79 -8.04 -14.72 1.06
CA GLU A 79 -8.82 -15.05 -0.14
C GLU A 79 -8.67 -13.98 -1.22
N TRP A 80 -8.74 -12.71 -0.82
CA TRP A 80 -8.62 -11.55 -1.70
C TRP A 80 -7.42 -10.69 -1.29
N SER A 81 -6.80 -10.04 -2.26
CA SER A 81 -5.75 -9.05 -2.03
C SER A 81 -5.78 -8.01 -3.15
N ILE A 82 -5.53 -6.75 -2.81
CA ILE A 82 -5.36 -5.65 -3.76
C ILE A 82 -3.89 -5.28 -3.76
N VAL A 83 -3.25 -5.31 -4.93
CA VAL A 83 -1.82 -5.03 -5.09
C VAL A 83 -1.59 -3.99 -6.18
N SER A 84 -0.35 -3.54 -6.34
CA SER A 84 0.02 -2.54 -7.37
C SER A 84 -0.83 -1.27 -7.25
N ASN A 85 -1.05 -0.79 -6.00
CA ASN A 85 -1.88 0.40 -5.70
C ASN A 85 -3.32 0.33 -6.26
N GLY A 86 -3.91 -0.85 -6.31
CA GLY A 86 -5.21 -1.06 -6.96
C GLY A 86 -5.12 -1.47 -8.44
N GLY A 87 -3.91 -1.58 -8.99
CA GLY A 87 -3.70 -2.04 -10.36
C GLY A 87 -4.08 -3.50 -10.59
N ASN A 88 -3.97 -4.33 -9.55
CA ASN A 88 -4.37 -5.72 -9.60
C ASN A 88 -5.18 -6.12 -8.37
N ILE A 89 -6.23 -6.91 -8.59
CA ILE A 89 -6.93 -7.67 -7.55
C ILE A 89 -6.52 -9.13 -7.71
N LEU A 90 -6.19 -9.78 -6.60
CA LEU A 90 -5.89 -11.21 -6.56
C LEU A 90 -7.00 -11.94 -5.83
N HIS A 91 -7.45 -13.07 -6.39
CA HIS A 91 -8.33 -14.03 -5.75
C HIS A 91 -7.59 -15.35 -5.56
N ASN A 92 -7.43 -15.81 -4.34
CA ASN A 92 -6.61 -16.97 -4.00
C ASN A 92 -5.19 -16.93 -4.62
N GLY A 93 -4.59 -15.73 -4.65
CA GLY A 93 -3.26 -15.48 -5.21
C GLY A 93 -3.18 -15.45 -6.73
N GLN A 94 -4.30 -15.58 -7.45
CA GLN A 94 -4.39 -15.48 -8.92
C GLN A 94 -4.99 -14.13 -9.31
N VAL A 95 -4.52 -13.59 -10.44
CA VAL A 95 -5.03 -12.31 -10.96
C VAL A 95 -6.51 -12.44 -11.33
N PHE A 96 -7.31 -11.53 -10.77
CA PHE A 96 -8.73 -11.43 -11.05
C PHE A 96 -8.97 -10.66 -12.34
N LYS A 97 -9.20 -11.40 -13.44
CA LYS A 97 -9.21 -10.87 -14.81
C LYS A 97 -10.29 -9.83 -15.06
N GLU A 98 -11.43 -9.98 -14.42
CA GLU A 98 -12.59 -9.07 -14.57
C GLU A 98 -12.22 -7.64 -14.15
N TRP A 99 -11.44 -7.48 -13.08
CA TRP A 99 -10.91 -6.18 -12.69
C TRP A 99 -9.92 -5.63 -13.73
N ASN A 100 -9.03 -6.48 -14.24
CA ASN A 100 -8.02 -6.04 -15.21
C ASN A 100 -8.67 -5.52 -16.50
N GLU A 101 -9.77 -6.12 -16.96
CA GLU A 101 -10.52 -5.64 -18.12
C GLU A 101 -11.16 -4.25 -17.85
N VAL A 102 -11.65 -4.03 -16.64
CA VAL A 102 -12.17 -2.72 -16.23
C VAL A 102 -11.06 -1.69 -16.17
N LEU A 103 -9.94 -2.04 -15.52
CA LEU A 103 -8.80 -1.12 -15.37
C LEU A 103 -8.19 -0.75 -16.72
N LYS A 104 -8.05 -1.73 -17.63
CA LYS A 104 -7.52 -1.49 -18.98
C LYS A 104 -8.30 -0.41 -19.71
N LYS A 105 -9.64 -0.44 -19.65
CA LYS A 105 -10.49 0.62 -20.23
C LYS A 105 -10.29 1.97 -19.56
N ARG A 106 -10.11 2.00 -18.24
CA ARG A 106 -9.84 3.26 -17.52
C ARG A 106 -8.49 3.85 -17.92
N LEU A 107 -7.46 3.02 -18.09
CA LEU A 107 -6.12 3.45 -18.50
C LEU A 107 -6.08 4.11 -19.88
N GLU A 108 -7.06 3.87 -20.77
CA GLU A 108 -7.17 4.55 -22.06
C GLU A 108 -7.30 6.08 -21.95
N SER A 109 -7.70 6.59 -20.77
CA SER A 109 -7.77 8.03 -20.50
C SER A 109 -6.43 8.66 -20.10
N CYS A 110 -5.40 7.87 -19.91
CA CYS A 110 -4.07 8.29 -19.48
C CYS A 110 -3.05 8.08 -20.60
N VAL A 111 -1.96 8.84 -20.58
CA VAL A 111 -0.77 8.52 -21.40
C VAL A 111 -0.28 7.11 -21.01
N SER A 112 0.11 6.30 -22.01
CA SER A 112 0.55 4.94 -21.74
C SER A 112 1.81 4.87 -20.86
N LEU A 113 1.98 3.80 -20.09
CA LEU A 113 3.20 3.60 -19.29
C LEU A 113 4.45 3.68 -20.16
N LYS A 114 4.42 3.08 -21.35
CA LYS A 114 5.55 3.09 -22.29
C LYS A 114 5.95 4.54 -22.66
N ASP A 115 5.01 5.35 -23.09
CA ASP A 115 5.27 6.71 -23.51
C ASP A 115 5.70 7.60 -22.32
N MET A 116 5.09 7.37 -21.14
CA MET A 116 5.46 8.06 -19.91
C MET A 116 6.90 7.73 -19.48
N MET A 117 7.29 6.46 -19.51
CA MET A 117 8.66 6.03 -19.19
C MET A 117 9.67 6.54 -20.22
N GLU A 118 9.32 6.56 -21.51
CA GLU A 118 10.16 7.12 -22.55
C GLU A 118 10.41 8.62 -22.32
N TYR A 119 9.35 9.35 -22.01
CA TYR A 119 9.45 10.78 -21.68
C TYR A 119 10.31 11.01 -20.43
N PHE A 120 10.07 10.26 -19.37
CA PHE A 120 10.87 10.33 -18.14
C PHE A 120 12.33 9.99 -18.41
N ASN A 121 12.61 8.90 -19.11
CA ASN A 121 13.98 8.47 -19.39
C ASN A 121 14.75 9.48 -20.22
N THR A 122 14.10 10.13 -21.17
CA THR A 122 14.71 11.14 -22.03
C THR A 122 15.07 12.40 -21.26
N ASN A 123 14.19 12.86 -20.36
CA ASN A 123 14.30 14.20 -19.77
C ASN A 123 14.80 14.19 -18.31
N TYR A 124 14.60 13.11 -17.55
CA TYR A 124 14.76 13.10 -16.09
C TYR A 124 15.63 11.97 -15.55
N SER A 125 15.87 10.87 -16.28
CA SER A 125 16.59 9.71 -15.77
C SER A 125 18.05 9.97 -15.34
N LYS A 126 18.64 11.06 -15.84
CA LYS A 126 20.02 11.47 -15.54
C LYS A 126 20.13 12.44 -14.35
N ILE A 127 19.02 12.75 -13.69
CA ILE A 127 19.05 13.60 -12.48
C ILE A 127 19.88 12.90 -11.42
N GLU A 128 20.82 13.64 -10.85
CA GLU A 128 21.68 13.13 -9.79
C GLU A 128 20.87 12.72 -8.57
N GLY A 129 21.25 11.61 -7.95
CA GLY A 129 20.53 11.02 -6.81
C GLY A 129 19.46 10.01 -7.19
N ILE A 130 19.10 9.82 -8.48
CA ILE A 130 18.26 8.68 -8.89
C ILE A 130 19.13 7.41 -8.90
N THR A 131 18.79 6.43 -8.05
CA THR A 131 19.56 5.19 -7.90
C THR A 131 18.93 4.00 -8.62
N LYS A 132 17.60 3.98 -8.77
CA LYS A 132 16.86 2.91 -9.46
C LYS A 132 15.58 3.44 -10.09
N ILE A 133 15.21 2.85 -11.22
CA ILE A 133 13.89 3.00 -11.85
C ILE A 133 13.28 1.60 -11.89
N ARG A 134 12.03 1.46 -11.48
CA ARG A 134 11.32 0.18 -11.40
C ARG A 134 9.91 0.30 -11.94
N ASP A 135 9.58 -0.58 -12.84
CA ASP A 135 8.22 -0.85 -13.27
C ASP A 135 7.45 -1.65 -12.21
N VAL A 136 6.14 -1.51 -12.18
CA VAL A 136 5.22 -2.24 -11.30
C VAL A 136 4.10 -2.84 -12.16
N ASP A 137 4.25 -4.13 -12.46
CA ASP A 137 3.26 -4.97 -13.14
C ASP A 137 2.73 -4.39 -14.47
N ASP A 138 3.58 -3.68 -15.24
CA ASP A 138 3.25 -3.00 -16.49
C ASP A 138 2.13 -1.93 -16.36
N ILE A 139 1.94 -1.37 -15.15
CA ILE A 139 0.88 -0.39 -14.85
C ILE A 139 1.44 0.99 -14.55
N PHE A 140 2.43 1.05 -13.68
CA PHE A 140 3.08 2.30 -13.27
C PHE A 140 4.56 2.08 -12.94
N PHE A 141 5.29 3.13 -12.61
CA PHE A 141 6.67 3.01 -12.20
C PHE A 141 7.00 3.87 -11.00
N TYR A 142 8.12 3.58 -10.36
CA TYR A 142 8.70 4.43 -9.32
C TYR A 142 10.21 4.55 -9.47
N ILE A 143 10.76 5.62 -8.92
CA ILE A 143 12.20 5.80 -8.75
C ILE A 143 12.58 5.66 -7.28
N VAL A 144 13.81 5.19 -7.05
CA VAL A 144 14.43 5.24 -5.73
C VAL A 144 15.51 6.30 -5.75
N VAL A 145 15.48 7.21 -4.79
CA VAL A 145 16.40 8.33 -4.73
C VAL A 145 17.27 8.28 -3.47
N ASP A 146 18.45 8.85 -3.59
CA ASP A 146 19.29 9.21 -2.46
C ASP A 146 18.85 10.59 -1.94
N ARG A 147 18.29 10.65 -0.74
CA ARG A 147 17.72 11.87 -0.16
C ARG A 147 18.77 12.91 0.27
N GLU A 148 20.03 12.56 0.34
CA GLU A 148 21.09 13.52 0.60
C GLU A 148 21.42 14.35 -0.65
N ILE A 149 21.23 13.75 -1.83
CA ILE A 149 21.58 14.35 -3.12
C ILE A 149 20.33 14.88 -3.84
N PHE A 150 19.30 14.05 -3.94
CA PHE A 150 18.09 14.33 -4.73
C PHE A 150 17.19 15.40 -4.08
N LYS A 151 16.77 16.38 -4.88
CA LYS A 151 15.82 17.44 -4.48
C LYS A 151 14.52 17.30 -5.25
N ASP A 152 13.40 17.21 -4.55
CA ASP A 152 12.06 17.01 -5.17
C ASP A 152 11.71 18.13 -6.17
N VAL A 153 12.18 19.37 -5.96
CA VAL A 153 11.98 20.51 -6.88
C VAL A 153 12.42 20.21 -8.31
N LEU A 154 13.36 19.26 -8.49
CA LEU A 154 13.82 18.85 -9.81
C LEU A 154 12.73 18.16 -10.65
N LEU A 155 11.64 17.75 -10.01
CA LEU A 155 10.49 17.10 -10.66
C LEU A 155 9.29 18.04 -10.88
N ASN A 156 9.36 19.32 -10.50
CA ASN A 156 8.23 20.24 -10.63
C ASN A 156 7.70 20.34 -12.07
N SER A 157 8.61 20.47 -13.05
CA SER A 157 8.21 20.52 -14.47
C SER A 157 7.65 19.17 -14.96
N PHE A 158 8.08 18.08 -14.38
CA PHE A 158 7.55 16.76 -14.68
C PHE A 158 6.14 16.57 -14.07
N GLU A 159 5.91 17.09 -12.88
CA GLU A 159 4.59 17.06 -12.25
C GLU A 159 3.52 17.76 -13.06
N GLU A 160 3.85 18.91 -13.69
CA GLU A 160 2.95 19.58 -14.63
C GLU A 160 2.60 18.71 -15.85
N TYR A 161 3.59 17.99 -16.38
CA TYR A 161 3.37 17.06 -17.49
C TYR A 161 2.54 15.85 -17.04
N LEU A 162 2.82 15.28 -15.87
CA LEU A 162 2.04 14.17 -15.29
C LEU A 162 0.56 14.54 -15.18
N ASN A 163 0.24 15.70 -14.60
CA ASN A 163 -1.13 16.15 -14.40
C ASN A 163 -1.89 16.26 -15.72
N LYS A 164 -1.24 16.79 -16.78
CA LYS A 164 -1.82 16.88 -18.14
C LYS A 164 -1.98 15.51 -18.82
N SER A 165 -1.21 14.54 -18.39
CA SER A 165 -1.14 13.19 -18.97
C SER A 165 -2.03 12.17 -18.22
N GLY A 166 -2.78 12.60 -17.21
CA GLY A 166 -3.62 11.72 -16.38
C GLY A 166 -2.82 10.88 -15.37
N TRP A 167 -1.67 11.40 -14.89
CA TRP A 167 -0.81 10.74 -13.92
C TRP A 167 -0.62 11.59 -12.66
N ASN A 168 -0.35 10.94 -11.55
CA ASN A 168 -0.04 11.56 -10.26
C ASN A 168 1.37 11.20 -9.80
N LEU A 169 1.96 12.07 -8.96
CA LEU A 169 3.22 11.87 -8.27
C LEU A 169 2.96 11.69 -6.77
N TYR A 170 3.58 10.65 -6.17
CA TYR A 170 3.54 10.42 -4.73
C TYR A 170 4.94 10.19 -4.18
N VAL A 171 5.25 10.84 -3.07
CA VAL A 171 6.53 10.70 -2.37
C VAL A 171 6.34 9.84 -1.12
N SER A 172 7.10 8.76 -0.99
CA SER A 172 7.12 7.91 0.20
C SER A 172 8.55 7.50 0.56
N GLY A 173 9.12 8.17 1.54
CA GLY A 173 10.50 7.98 1.95
C GLY A 173 11.48 8.21 0.78
N ARG A 174 12.24 7.19 0.39
CA ARG A 174 13.16 7.24 -0.75
C ARG A 174 12.52 6.90 -2.10
N LYS A 175 11.26 6.53 -2.13
CA LYS A 175 10.55 6.19 -3.36
C LYS A 175 9.68 7.36 -3.82
N ILE A 176 9.70 7.62 -5.10
CA ILE A 176 8.81 8.56 -5.77
C ILE A 176 8.06 7.77 -6.82
N TYR A 177 6.76 7.70 -6.66
CA TYR A 177 5.86 6.92 -7.50
C TYR A 177 5.21 7.82 -8.55
N PHE A 178 5.10 7.32 -9.78
CA PHE A 178 4.39 7.93 -10.89
C PHE A 178 3.28 6.96 -11.28
N ILE A 179 2.03 7.30 -10.97
CA ILE A 179 0.89 6.38 -11.04
C ILE A 179 -0.22 7.02 -11.87
N PRO A 180 -0.83 6.31 -12.85
CA PRO A 180 -2.02 6.80 -13.53
C PRO A 180 -3.11 7.14 -12.53
N ASN A 181 -3.79 8.28 -12.69
CA ASN A 181 -4.77 8.79 -11.74
C ASN A 181 -5.99 7.87 -11.54
N VAL A 182 -6.22 6.94 -12.47
CA VAL A 182 -7.26 5.92 -12.41
C VAL A 182 -6.85 4.66 -11.64
N VAL A 183 -5.54 4.53 -11.29
CA VAL A 183 -4.98 3.40 -10.53
C VAL A 183 -4.91 3.79 -9.07
N THR A 184 -5.95 3.49 -8.33
CA THR A 184 -6.06 3.84 -6.91
C THR A 184 -6.58 2.66 -6.09
N LYS A 185 -6.19 2.61 -4.81
CA LYS A 185 -6.69 1.62 -3.85
C LYS A 185 -8.22 1.67 -3.78
N GLU A 186 -8.80 2.87 -3.73
CA GLU A 186 -10.23 3.11 -3.61
C GLU A 186 -11.03 2.56 -4.80
N ALA A 187 -10.51 2.75 -6.02
CA ALA A 187 -11.19 2.26 -7.21
C ALA A 187 -11.29 0.72 -7.24
N ALA A 188 -10.22 0.03 -6.78
CA ALA A 188 -10.21 -1.42 -6.66
C ALA A 188 -11.08 -1.90 -5.50
N ILE A 189 -11.08 -1.19 -4.36
CA ILE A 189 -11.95 -1.47 -3.21
C ILE A 189 -13.42 -1.35 -3.61
N GLU A 190 -13.80 -0.24 -4.23
CA GLU A 190 -15.18 -0.02 -4.67
C GLU A 190 -15.66 -1.11 -5.62
N TYR A 191 -14.81 -1.50 -6.58
CA TYR A 191 -15.12 -2.60 -7.48
C TYR A 191 -15.31 -3.92 -6.74
N LEU A 192 -14.38 -4.25 -5.82
CA LEU A 192 -14.44 -5.50 -5.07
C LEU A 192 -15.62 -5.55 -4.11
N CYS A 193 -15.94 -4.44 -3.44
CA CYS A 193 -17.12 -4.33 -2.59
C CYS A 193 -18.43 -4.59 -3.37
N ARG A 194 -18.55 -4.03 -4.57
CA ARG A 194 -19.69 -4.30 -5.46
C ARG A 194 -19.74 -5.78 -5.88
N TYR A 195 -18.61 -6.35 -6.24
CA TYR A 195 -18.51 -7.76 -6.63
C TYR A 195 -18.91 -8.70 -5.49
N LEU A 196 -18.48 -8.39 -4.26
CA LEU A 196 -18.83 -9.15 -3.05
C LEU A 196 -20.20 -8.84 -2.49
N ASN A 197 -20.93 -7.88 -3.09
CA ASN A 197 -22.23 -7.39 -2.63
C ASN A 197 -22.24 -6.94 -1.15
N ASP A 198 -21.14 -6.32 -0.71
CA ASP A 198 -20.98 -5.76 0.65
C ASP A 198 -20.25 -4.41 0.53
N MET A 199 -21.01 -3.30 0.62
CA MET A 199 -20.48 -1.94 0.42
C MET A 199 -19.94 -1.30 1.69
N GLU A 200 -20.18 -1.89 2.86
CA GLU A 200 -19.64 -1.37 4.11
C GLU A 200 -18.26 -1.98 4.40
N PHE A 201 -17.27 -1.11 4.59
CA PHE A 201 -15.92 -1.54 4.93
C PHE A 201 -15.25 -0.61 5.94
N GLU A 202 -14.26 -1.14 6.61
CA GLU A 202 -13.31 -0.39 7.43
C GLU A 202 -11.92 -0.50 6.84
N ALA A 203 -11.03 0.48 7.13
CA ALA A 203 -9.72 0.55 6.49
C ALA A 203 -8.60 0.88 7.46
N LEU A 204 -7.40 0.32 7.20
CA LEU A 204 -6.17 0.56 7.94
C LEU A 204 -5.09 1.11 7.00
N GLY A 205 -4.35 2.13 7.42
CA GLY A 205 -3.27 2.71 6.61
C GLY A 205 -2.39 3.68 7.38
N ASP A 206 -1.16 3.93 6.90
CA ASP A 206 -0.17 4.76 7.58
C ASP A 206 0.26 6.00 6.80
N SER A 207 -0.04 6.07 5.50
CA SER A 207 0.56 7.02 4.57
C SER A 207 -0.46 7.82 3.76
N ILE A 208 0.01 8.89 3.11
CA ILE A 208 -0.81 9.73 2.22
C ILE A 208 -1.49 8.92 1.10
N MET A 209 -0.91 7.79 0.69
CA MET A 209 -1.47 6.91 -0.33
C MET A 209 -2.70 6.13 0.17
N ASP A 210 -2.96 6.15 1.49
CA ASP A 210 -4.08 5.47 2.13
C ASP A 210 -5.23 6.41 2.48
N ILE A 211 -4.98 7.73 2.44
CA ILE A 211 -5.91 8.72 3.00
C ILE A 211 -7.31 8.64 2.38
N ASN A 212 -7.40 8.41 1.07
CA ASN A 212 -8.70 8.32 0.41
C ASN A 212 -9.43 7.03 0.79
N MET A 213 -8.71 5.89 0.85
CA MET A 213 -9.25 4.63 1.34
C MET A 213 -9.80 4.78 2.76
N LEU A 214 -9.05 5.43 3.65
CA LEU A 214 -9.46 5.71 5.02
C LEU A 214 -10.70 6.63 5.07
N LYS A 215 -10.73 7.70 4.26
CA LYS A 215 -11.89 8.62 4.18
C LYS A 215 -13.16 7.98 3.62
N ALA A 216 -13.01 7.03 2.71
CA ALA A 216 -14.13 6.30 2.11
C ALA A 216 -14.68 5.20 3.03
N SER A 217 -13.93 4.79 4.05
CA SER A 217 -14.33 3.74 4.99
C SER A 217 -15.32 4.25 6.04
N LYS A 218 -16.11 3.33 6.61
CA LYS A 218 -16.99 3.60 7.75
C LYS A 218 -16.18 3.99 8.99
N LYS A 219 -15.01 3.40 9.17
CA LYS A 219 -14.04 3.70 10.20
C LYS A 219 -12.62 3.46 9.67
N GLY A 220 -11.77 4.46 9.78
CA GLY A 220 -10.36 4.38 9.46
C GLY A 220 -9.50 4.17 10.71
N TYR A 221 -8.47 3.34 10.59
CA TYR A 221 -7.49 3.06 11.65
C TYR A 221 -6.10 3.44 11.20
N ILE A 222 -5.37 4.15 12.02
CA ILE A 222 -4.03 4.66 11.73
C ILE A 222 -3.09 4.20 12.86
N PRO A 223 -1.99 3.49 12.55
CA PRO A 223 -0.96 3.18 13.55
C PRO A 223 -0.33 4.45 14.12
N GLY A 224 -0.18 4.52 15.44
CA GLY A 224 0.40 5.67 16.13
C GLY A 224 1.79 6.02 15.62
N LYS A 225 2.13 7.32 15.69
CA LYS A 225 3.38 7.90 15.16
C LYS A 225 3.69 7.60 13.70
N SER A 226 2.72 7.10 12.93
CA SER A 226 2.83 7.01 11.47
C SER A 226 2.78 8.42 10.84
N TYR A 227 3.08 8.51 9.54
CA TYR A 227 3.00 9.80 8.83
C TYR A 227 1.60 10.44 8.97
N LEU A 228 0.54 9.66 8.73
CA LEU A 228 -0.83 10.16 8.86
C LEU A 228 -1.23 10.46 10.31
N ALA A 229 -0.71 9.72 11.29
CA ALA A 229 -0.98 10.02 12.70
C ALA A 229 -0.46 11.41 13.06
N ILE A 230 0.79 11.73 12.71
CA ILE A 230 1.42 13.03 12.96
C ILE A 230 0.66 14.16 12.24
N GLU A 231 0.31 13.95 10.96
CA GLU A 231 -0.43 14.92 10.14
C GLU A 231 -1.86 15.19 10.66
N ASN A 232 -2.41 14.31 11.49
CA ASN A 232 -3.79 14.35 11.96
C ASN A 232 -3.91 14.51 13.50
N GLU A 233 -2.81 14.71 14.23
CA GLU A 233 -2.83 14.88 15.70
C GLU A 233 -3.78 16.03 16.16
N ASP A 234 -3.85 17.11 15.37
CA ASP A 234 -4.65 18.30 15.72
C ASP A 234 -5.95 18.43 14.91
N LYS A 235 -6.33 17.42 14.12
CA LYS A 235 -7.53 17.50 13.28
C LYS A 235 -8.66 16.67 13.89
N GLU A 236 -9.85 17.27 14.02
CA GLU A 236 -11.10 16.52 14.29
C GLU A 236 -11.38 15.54 13.14
N HIS A 237 -10.83 14.34 13.24
CA HIS A 237 -11.08 13.28 12.25
C HIS A 237 -11.78 12.09 12.89
N SER A 238 -12.60 11.41 12.06
CA SER A 238 -13.28 10.17 12.40
C SER A 238 -12.33 8.95 12.43
N PHE A 239 -10.99 9.15 12.39
CA PHE A 239 -10.02 8.07 12.41
C PHE A 239 -9.64 7.66 13.83
N TYR A 240 -9.54 6.36 14.04
CA TYR A 240 -8.92 5.84 15.25
C TYR A 240 -7.40 5.82 15.05
N ILE A 241 -6.68 6.55 15.90
CA ILE A 241 -5.21 6.50 15.93
C ILE A 241 -4.81 5.68 17.16
N SER A 242 -3.99 4.62 16.97
CA SER A 242 -3.54 3.81 18.11
C SER A 242 -2.62 4.61 19.04
N GLU A 243 -2.71 4.35 20.34
CA GLU A 243 -1.84 4.99 21.35
C GLU A 243 -0.38 4.55 21.19
N ASN A 244 -0.18 3.31 20.72
CA ASN A 244 1.12 2.70 20.53
C ASN A 244 1.58 2.82 19.08
N GLU A 245 2.90 2.68 18.86
CA GLU A 245 3.54 2.63 17.54
C GLU A 245 4.01 1.23 17.16
N GLY A 246 4.34 1.02 15.87
CA GLY A 246 4.93 -0.21 15.38
C GLY A 246 4.05 -1.44 15.65
N PHE A 247 4.66 -2.54 16.12
CA PHE A 247 3.91 -3.76 16.40
C PHE A 247 2.82 -3.59 17.45
N LYS A 248 3.07 -2.77 18.48
CA LYS A 248 2.06 -2.53 19.52
C LYS A 248 0.87 -1.73 19.01
N GLY A 249 1.12 -0.79 18.11
CA GLY A 249 0.03 -0.02 17.49
C GLY A 249 -0.88 -0.89 16.61
N ILE A 250 -0.31 -1.78 15.80
CA ILE A 250 -1.15 -2.69 15.00
C ILE A 250 -1.81 -3.78 15.85
N GLU A 251 -1.15 -4.31 16.87
CA GLU A 251 -1.77 -5.25 17.83
C GLU A 251 -3.03 -4.64 18.45
N GLU A 252 -2.95 -3.39 18.93
CA GLU A 252 -4.06 -2.62 19.49
C GLU A 252 -5.23 -2.49 18.50
N ILE A 253 -4.94 -2.11 17.25
CA ILE A 253 -5.96 -1.98 16.20
C ILE A 253 -6.61 -3.35 15.89
N LEU A 254 -5.80 -4.40 15.72
CA LEU A 254 -6.31 -5.75 15.43
C LEU A 254 -7.16 -6.30 16.59
N GLU A 255 -6.80 -6.00 17.85
CA GLU A 255 -7.63 -6.37 19.00
C GLU A 255 -9.00 -5.69 18.98
N ILE A 256 -9.07 -4.41 18.58
CA ILE A 256 -10.34 -3.70 18.43
C ILE A 256 -11.19 -4.39 17.36
N ILE A 257 -10.59 -4.64 16.19
CA ILE A 257 -11.27 -5.31 15.09
C ILE A 257 -11.77 -6.71 15.47
N ASN A 258 -10.98 -7.45 16.24
CA ASN A 258 -11.32 -8.81 16.63
C ASN A 258 -12.51 -8.88 17.62
N LYS A 259 -12.72 -7.81 18.41
CA LYS A 259 -13.80 -7.72 19.42
C LYS A 259 -15.15 -7.29 18.84
N ILE A 260 -15.19 -6.69 17.66
CA ILE A 260 -16.40 -6.27 16.95
C ILE A 260 -17.02 -7.47 16.22
#